data_01abcdb67c63740ffa11a015126a94d9
#
_entry.id   01abcdb67c63740ffa11a015126a94d9
#
_cell.length_a   1.000
_cell.length_b   1.000
_cell.length_c   1.000
_cell.angle_alpha   90.00
_cell.angle_beta   90.00
_cell.angle_gamma   90.00
#
_symmetry.space_group_name_H-M   'P 1'
#
loop_
_entity.id
_entity.type
_entity.pdbx_description
1 polymer ?
#
loop_
_entity_poly.entity_id
_entity_poly.type
_entity_poly.pdbx_seq_one_letter_code
_entity_poly.pdbx_strand_id
1 'polypeptide(L)'
;LDADQPYLDKKPNYERDYKTGKYVIVNNYKNAEQNTDDNQKAVLPRLWSTEHIENYISFTGVPKFQLNHNYPYEEDLAQYGVNLEELSDEQINEAVAQLKNELTSSINEFKTAYAQKQVDNEDYVAFLKKYSDYLIIEKPSTLDNLSFMFEYQFGYMYGRYLLWNFVGRQNDIQGKYDNLDGNWISGIDFVDELHLGKGTQTNLTDDAKNNKGRNVYFFLPFIIGLIGLMYH
;
A
#
# COMPACT_ATOMS: atom_id res chain seq x y z
N LEU A 1 -7.44 -0.56 -10.65
CA LEU A 1 -6.02 -0.87 -10.48
C LEU A 1 -5.72 -2.34 -10.63
N ASP A 2 -6.43 -2.99 -11.53
CA ASP A 2 -6.33 -4.42 -11.69
C ASP A 2 -5.32 -4.71 -12.79
N ALA A 3 -4.09 -4.98 -12.39
CA ALA A 3 -3.29 -5.89 -13.15
C ALA A 3 -3.83 -7.29 -12.79
N ASP A 4 -4.89 -7.72 -13.44
CA ASP A 4 -5.48 -9.05 -13.24
C ASP A 4 -4.49 -10.18 -13.55
N GLN A 5 -3.37 -9.84 -14.16
CA GLN A 5 -2.25 -10.75 -14.35
C GLN A 5 -0.93 -10.04 -14.12
N PRO A 6 -0.06 -10.57 -13.25
CA PRO A 6 1.25 -10.01 -13.05
C PRO A 6 2.04 -10.02 -14.35
N TYR A 7 2.72 -8.92 -14.64
CA TYR A 7 3.56 -8.72 -15.82
C TYR A 7 4.59 -9.85 -16.02
N LEU A 8 5.02 -10.50 -14.95
CA LEU A 8 5.95 -11.62 -14.93
C LEU A 8 5.29 -12.88 -14.35
N ASP A 9 4.15 -13.26 -14.88
CA ASP A 9 3.44 -14.46 -14.44
C ASP A 9 4.23 -15.75 -14.70
N LYS A 10 5.18 -15.70 -15.61
CA LYS A 10 6.04 -16.83 -15.95
C LYS A 10 7.51 -16.44 -15.83
N LYS A 11 8.10 -16.80 -14.72
CA LYS A 11 9.57 -16.78 -14.58
C LYS A 11 10.17 -17.60 -15.72
N PRO A 12 11.28 -17.16 -16.33
CA PRO A 12 11.97 -17.97 -17.33
C PRO A 12 12.40 -19.28 -16.69
N ASN A 13 12.00 -20.39 -17.30
CA ASN A 13 12.52 -21.70 -16.93
C ASN A 13 13.76 -21.98 -17.76
N TYR A 14 14.81 -22.43 -17.10
CA TYR A 14 16.09 -22.73 -17.73
C TYR A 14 16.27 -24.23 -17.75
N GLU A 15 16.56 -24.80 -18.93
CA GLU A 15 16.97 -26.19 -19.08
C GLU A 15 18.40 -26.24 -19.65
N ARG A 16 19.15 -27.24 -19.24
CA ARG A 16 20.49 -27.44 -19.76
C ARG A 16 20.40 -28.21 -21.08
N ASP A 17 20.84 -27.60 -22.17
CA ASP A 17 21.00 -28.29 -23.43
C ASP A 17 22.16 -29.32 -23.31
N TYR A 18 21.83 -30.59 -23.44
CA TYR A 18 22.78 -31.70 -23.32
C TYR A 18 23.85 -31.73 -24.40
N LYS A 19 23.59 -31.09 -25.56
CA LYS A 19 24.56 -31.04 -26.67
C LYS A 19 25.60 -29.94 -26.49
N THR A 20 25.15 -28.78 -26.08
CA THR A 20 26.04 -27.61 -25.94
C THR A 20 26.49 -27.36 -24.49
N GLY A 21 25.85 -27.99 -23.50
CA GLY A 21 26.08 -27.78 -22.08
C GLY A 21 25.63 -26.42 -21.56
N LYS A 22 25.02 -25.59 -22.40
CA LYS A 22 24.53 -24.25 -22.02
C LYS A 22 23.09 -24.30 -21.53
N TYR A 23 22.73 -23.34 -20.67
CA TYR A 23 21.33 -23.16 -20.28
C TYR A 23 20.57 -22.40 -21.34
N VAL A 24 19.42 -22.91 -21.72
CA VAL A 24 18.48 -22.30 -22.67
C VAL A 24 17.16 -22.02 -21.98
N ILE A 25 16.47 -20.95 -22.40
CA ILE A 25 15.15 -20.60 -21.89
C ILE A 25 14.12 -21.45 -22.63
N VAL A 26 13.34 -22.25 -21.91
CA VAL A 26 12.34 -23.16 -22.47
C VAL A 26 10.93 -22.57 -22.51
N ASN A 27 10.70 -21.44 -21.86
CA ASN A 27 9.44 -20.71 -21.95
C ASN A 27 9.65 -19.30 -22.49
N ASN A 28 8.69 -18.84 -23.28
CA ASN A 28 8.74 -17.51 -23.88
C ASN A 28 7.97 -16.49 -23.03
N TYR A 29 8.59 -16.03 -21.93
CA TYR A 29 7.98 -15.01 -21.06
C TYR A 29 7.85 -13.63 -21.73
N LYS A 30 8.55 -13.37 -22.84
CA LYS A 30 8.44 -12.11 -23.61
C LYS A 30 7.06 -11.89 -24.20
N ASN A 31 6.25 -12.95 -24.32
CA ASN A 31 4.86 -12.80 -24.75
C ASN A 31 4.00 -12.00 -23.75
N ALA A 32 4.44 -11.87 -22.49
CA ALA A 32 3.77 -11.02 -21.52
C ALA A 32 3.83 -9.53 -21.91
N GLU A 33 4.90 -9.07 -22.57
CA GLU A 33 4.99 -7.69 -23.08
C GLU A 33 3.96 -7.40 -24.19
N GLN A 34 3.63 -8.38 -25.00
CA GLN A 34 2.69 -8.22 -26.12
C GLN A 34 1.23 -8.20 -25.66
N ASN A 35 0.96 -8.81 -24.51
CA ASN A 35 -0.38 -8.91 -23.95
C ASN A 35 -0.64 -7.89 -22.82
N THR A 36 0.30 -6.97 -22.59
CA THR A 36 0.12 -5.94 -21.58
C THR A 36 -0.76 -4.82 -22.12
N ASP A 37 -1.87 -4.53 -21.43
CA ASP A 37 -2.72 -3.39 -21.73
C ASP A 37 -1.92 -2.08 -21.59
N ASP A 38 -2.14 -1.13 -22.49
CA ASP A 38 -1.49 0.18 -22.45
C ASP A 38 -1.77 0.93 -21.14
N ASN A 39 -2.91 0.68 -20.51
CA ASN A 39 -3.25 1.21 -19.19
C ASN A 39 -2.34 0.69 -18.06
N GLN A 40 -1.63 -0.40 -18.28
CA GLN A 40 -0.69 -0.98 -17.31
C GLN A 40 0.74 -0.46 -17.49
N LYS A 41 1.01 0.17 -18.63
CA LYS A 41 2.32 0.79 -18.90
C LYS A 41 2.44 2.09 -18.10
N ALA A 42 3.39 2.14 -17.19
CA ALA A 42 3.68 3.31 -16.39
C ALA A 42 5.15 3.68 -16.53
N VAL A 43 5.45 5.00 -16.52
CA VAL A 43 6.83 5.51 -16.53
C VAL A 43 7.58 5.06 -15.26
N LEU A 44 6.86 4.99 -14.14
CA LEU A 44 7.36 4.44 -12.88
C LEU A 44 6.57 3.17 -12.56
N PRO A 45 7.25 2.03 -12.36
CA PRO A 45 6.57 0.79 -11.99
C PRO A 45 5.84 0.97 -10.66
N ARG A 46 4.63 0.45 -10.58
CA ARG A 46 3.93 0.33 -9.31
C ARG A 46 4.62 -0.74 -8.46
N LEU A 47 5.08 -0.33 -7.29
CA LEU A 47 5.78 -1.21 -6.36
C LEU A 47 4.91 -1.55 -5.13
N TRP A 48 3.60 -1.43 -5.22
CA TRP A 48 2.68 -1.77 -4.15
C TRP A 48 1.68 -2.83 -4.60
N SER A 49 1.29 -3.68 -3.66
CA SER A 49 0.29 -4.72 -3.86
C SER A 49 -1.10 -4.21 -3.50
N THR A 50 -2.11 -4.66 -4.22
CA THR A 50 -3.52 -4.42 -3.86
C THR A 50 -3.90 -5.09 -2.54
N GLU A 51 -3.14 -6.10 -2.11
CA GLU A 51 -3.33 -6.77 -0.82
C GLU A 51 -2.88 -5.90 0.38
N HIS A 52 -2.04 -4.88 0.12
CA HIS A 52 -1.46 -4.02 1.14
C HIS A 52 -1.81 -2.54 0.90
N ILE A 53 -3.05 -2.27 0.54
CA ILE A 53 -3.53 -0.92 0.28
C ILE A 53 -3.42 -0.01 1.51
N GLU A 54 -3.44 -0.57 2.72
CA GLU A 54 -3.26 0.16 3.98
C GLU A 54 -1.92 0.89 4.02
N ASN A 55 -0.87 0.27 3.48
CA ASN A 55 0.45 0.90 3.39
C ASN A 55 0.41 2.14 2.49
N TYR A 56 -0.31 2.06 1.36
CA TYR A 56 -0.46 3.21 0.47
C TYR A 56 -1.20 4.35 1.17
N ILE A 57 -2.32 4.06 1.80
CA ILE A 57 -3.15 5.02 2.52
C ILE A 57 -2.38 5.70 3.66
N SER A 58 -1.53 4.96 4.37
CA SER A 58 -0.73 5.50 5.48
C SER A 58 0.26 6.57 5.05
N PHE A 59 0.72 6.55 3.79
CA PHE A 59 1.72 7.50 3.26
C PHE A 59 1.11 8.57 2.34
N THR A 60 -0.01 8.30 1.69
CA THR A 60 -0.62 9.23 0.72
C THR A 60 -1.97 9.76 1.16
N GLY A 61 -2.52 9.21 2.25
CA GLY A 61 -3.87 9.50 2.70
C GLY A 61 -4.94 8.66 2.00
N VAL A 62 -6.15 8.73 2.51
CA VAL A 62 -7.27 7.94 2.01
C VAL A 62 -7.80 8.49 0.68
N PRO A 63 -8.17 7.62 -0.28
CA PRO A 63 -8.75 8.05 -1.53
C PRO A 63 -10.12 8.70 -1.29
N LYS A 64 -10.38 9.79 -1.98
CA LYS A 64 -11.71 10.41 -1.97
C LYS A 64 -12.69 9.57 -2.76
N PHE A 65 -13.93 9.60 -2.36
CA PHE A 65 -15.00 8.91 -3.04
C PHE A 65 -16.32 9.66 -2.95
N GLN A 66 -17.21 9.38 -3.90
CA GLN A 66 -18.55 9.93 -3.96
C GLN A 66 -19.52 8.89 -4.47
N LEU A 67 -20.83 9.10 -4.23
CA LEU A 67 -21.87 8.22 -4.73
C LEU A 67 -21.88 8.24 -6.28
N ASN A 68 -21.98 7.06 -6.88
CA ASN A 68 -22.12 6.90 -8.32
C ASN A 68 -23.59 7.10 -8.71
N HIS A 69 -23.94 8.30 -9.15
CA HIS A 69 -25.30 8.62 -9.57
C HIS A 69 -25.75 7.89 -10.84
N ASN A 70 -24.80 7.36 -11.63
CA ASN A 70 -25.06 6.66 -12.89
C ASN A 70 -25.13 5.13 -12.73
N TYR A 71 -25.07 4.64 -11.50
CA TYR A 71 -25.23 3.22 -11.21
C TYR A 71 -26.67 2.78 -11.51
N PRO A 72 -26.91 1.60 -12.08
CA PRO A 72 -28.25 1.10 -12.39
C PRO A 72 -28.95 0.55 -11.12
N TYR A 73 -29.35 1.43 -10.22
CA TYR A 73 -29.97 1.09 -8.92
C TYR A 73 -31.25 0.25 -9.03
N GLU A 74 -31.90 0.28 -10.17
CA GLU A 74 -33.12 -0.50 -10.45
C GLU A 74 -32.83 -2.00 -10.46
N GLU A 75 -31.64 -2.42 -10.94
CA GLU A 75 -31.23 -3.82 -10.96
C GLU A 75 -31.09 -4.40 -9.56
N ASP A 76 -30.66 -3.59 -8.60
CA ASP A 76 -30.52 -3.99 -7.20
C ASP A 76 -31.87 -4.16 -6.53
N LEU A 77 -32.85 -3.30 -6.83
CA LEU A 77 -34.21 -3.45 -6.31
C LEU A 77 -34.81 -4.81 -6.69
N ALA A 78 -34.52 -5.29 -7.90
CA ALA A 78 -34.93 -6.62 -8.33
C ALA A 78 -34.25 -7.73 -7.52
N GLN A 79 -32.97 -7.58 -7.14
CA GLN A 79 -32.26 -8.56 -6.29
C GLN A 79 -32.79 -8.61 -4.86
N TYR A 80 -33.29 -7.50 -4.34
CA TYR A 80 -33.93 -7.44 -3.01
C TYR A 80 -35.37 -7.98 -3.00
N GLY A 81 -35.81 -8.61 -4.11
CA GLY A 81 -37.13 -9.26 -4.21
C GLY A 81 -38.27 -8.31 -4.54
N VAL A 82 -37.97 -7.10 -5.00
CA VAL A 82 -38.96 -6.16 -5.52
C VAL A 82 -39.31 -6.58 -6.94
N ASN A 83 -40.57 -6.95 -7.18
CA ASN A 83 -41.05 -7.30 -8.52
C ASN A 83 -41.28 -6.02 -9.33
N LEU A 84 -40.27 -5.62 -10.14
CA LEU A 84 -40.32 -4.38 -10.91
C LEU A 84 -41.49 -4.36 -11.95
N GLU A 85 -41.96 -5.55 -12.41
CA GLU A 85 -43.06 -5.64 -13.37
C GLU A 85 -44.42 -5.24 -12.77
N GLU A 86 -44.51 -5.27 -11.44
CA GLU A 86 -45.77 -4.92 -10.72
C GLU A 86 -45.80 -3.46 -10.26
N LEU A 87 -44.70 -2.73 -10.41
CA LEU A 87 -44.58 -1.33 -9.96
C LEU A 87 -44.71 -0.35 -11.12
N SER A 88 -45.28 0.81 -10.83
CA SER A 88 -45.25 1.92 -11.78
C SER A 88 -43.84 2.58 -11.81
N ASP A 89 -43.52 3.27 -12.91
CA ASP A 89 -42.28 4.03 -13.05
C ASP A 89 -42.07 5.04 -11.90
N GLU A 90 -43.14 5.63 -11.39
CA GLU A 90 -43.11 6.56 -10.25
C GLU A 90 -42.69 5.84 -8.97
N GLN A 91 -43.19 4.62 -8.71
CA GLN A 91 -42.85 3.82 -7.53
C GLN A 91 -41.40 3.32 -7.60
N ILE A 92 -40.94 2.94 -8.79
CA ILE A 92 -39.52 2.55 -9.01
C ILE A 92 -38.60 3.73 -8.73
N ASN A 93 -38.91 4.91 -9.29
CA ASN A 93 -38.16 6.13 -9.06
C ASN A 93 -38.10 6.53 -7.58
N GLU A 94 -39.18 6.38 -6.86
CA GLU A 94 -39.27 6.65 -5.43
C GLU A 94 -38.41 5.68 -4.62
N ALA A 95 -38.46 4.39 -4.93
CA ALA A 95 -37.62 3.37 -4.30
C ALA A 95 -36.11 3.60 -4.57
N VAL A 96 -35.75 3.94 -5.80
CA VAL A 96 -34.36 4.33 -6.16
C VAL A 96 -33.92 5.57 -5.39
N ALA A 97 -34.81 6.57 -5.25
CA ALA A 97 -34.47 7.77 -4.48
C ALA A 97 -34.28 7.47 -2.99
N GLN A 98 -35.08 6.58 -2.41
CA GLN A 98 -34.91 6.12 -1.03
C GLN A 98 -33.55 5.41 -0.85
N LEU A 99 -33.20 4.45 -1.72
CA LEU A 99 -31.93 3.75 -1.69
C LEU A 99 -30.73 4.72 -1.80
N LYS A 100 -30.79 5.68 -2.72
CA LYS A 100 -29.75 6.73 -2.85
C LYS A 100 -29.62 7.58 -1.59
N ASN A 101 -30.71 7.90 -0.94
CA ASN A 101 -30.71 8.67 0.31
C ASN A 101 -30.09 7.87 1.46
N GLU A 102 -30.40 6.57 1.58
CA GLU A 102 -29.81 5.68 2.58
C GLU A 102 -28.31 5.52 2.37
N LEU A 103 -27.88 5.29 1.12
CA LEU A 103 -26.45 5.22 0.78
C LEU A 103 -25.73 6.53 1.07
N THR A 104 -26.34 7.67 0.75
CA THR A 104 -25.79 8.99 1.03
C THR A 104 -25.65 9.23 2.53
N SER A 105 -26.64 8.83 3.33
CA SER A 105 -26.58 8.90 4.79
C SER A 105 -25.43 8.05 5.33
N SER A 106 -25.35 6.79 4.92
CA SER A 106 -24.28 5.86 5.31
C SER A 106 -22.89 6.40 4.93
N ILE A 107 -22.73 6.99 3.75
CA ILE A 107 -21.49 7.62 3.31
C ILE A 107 -21.11 8.80 4.22
N ASN A 108 -22.08 9.67 4.54
CA ASN A 108 -21.83 10.85 5.36
C ASN A 108 -21.53 10.47 6.83
N GLU A 109 -22.24 9.49 7.37
CA GLU A 109 -21.96 8.94 8.70
C GLU A 109 -20.55 8.36 8.77
N PHE A 110 -20.17 7.56 7.77
CA PHE A 110 -18.83 6.99 7.70
C PHE A 110 -17.74 8.06 7.60
N LYS A 111 -17.91 9.05 6.70
CA LYS A 111 -16.97 10.18 6.57
C LYS A 111 -16.83 10.95 7.88
N THR A 112 -17.92 11.13 8.61
CA THR A 112 -17.92 11.80 9.91
C THR A 112 -17.18 10.98 10.96
N ALA A 113 -17.45 9.68 11.04
CA ALA A 113 -16.77 8.77 11.97
C ALA A 113 -15.26 8.71 11.70
N TYR A 114 -14.87 8.66 10.41
CA TYR A 114 -13.45 8.71 10.04
C TYR A 114 -12.79 10.05 10.42
N ALA A 115 -13.44 11.17 10.14
CA ALA A 115 -12.94 12.50 10.53
C ALA A 115 -12.78 12.65 12.06
N GLN A 116 -13.63 11.96 12.83
CA GLN A 116 -13.58 11.93 14.29
C GLN A 116 -12.60 10.87 14.85
N LYS A 117 -11.88 10.14 13.95
CA LYS A 117 -10.95 9.05 14.32
C LYS A 117 -11.62 7.91 15.10
N GLN A 118 -12.89 7.65 14.85
CA GLN A 118 -13.64 6.53 15.42
C GLN A 118 -13.45 5.22 14.65
N VAL A 119 -13.00 5.33 13.41
CA VAL A 119 -12.67 4.23 12.50
C VAL A 119 -11.27 4.43 11.96
N ASP A 120 -10.58 3.36 11.66
CA ASP A 120 -9.21 3.36 11.16
C ASP A 120 -9.11 3.19 9.63
N ASN A 121 -7.88 3.03 9.12
CA ASN A 121 -7.64 2.84 7.68
C ASN A 121 -8.11 1.47 7.18
N GLU A 122 -8.14 0.44 8.01
CA GLU A 122 -8.64 -0.88 7.65
C GLU A 122 -10.16 -0.84 7.47
N ASP A 123 -10.86 -0.16 8.38
CA ASP A 123 -12.30 0.10 8.28
C ASP A 123 -12.62 0.91 7.03
N TYR A 124 -11.76 1.88 6.69
CA TYR A 124 -11.93 2.69 5.47
C TYR A 124 -11.87 1.83 4.21
N VAL A 125 -10.88 0.95 4.12
CA VAL A 125 -10.74 0.02 3.00
C VAL A 125 -11.90 -0.97 2.94
N ALA A 126 -12.33 -1.48 4.10
CA ALA A 126 -13.49 -2.38 4.19
C ALA A 126 -14.78 -1.71 3.70
N PHE A 127 -14.98 -0.44 4.08
CA PHE A 127 -16.10 0.38 3.59
C PHE A 127 -16.08 0.55 2.07
N LEU A 128 -14.93 0.94 1.50
CA LEU A 128 -14.78 1.10 0.06
C LEU A 128 -15.04 -0.20 -0.70
N LYS A 129 -14.56 -1.34 -0.18
CA LYS A 129 -14.81 -2.66 -0.77
C LYS A 129 -16.28 -3.03 -0.72
N LYS A 130 -16.93 -2.81 0.43
CA LYS A 130 -18.36 -3.14 0.63
C LYS A 130 -19.29 -2.37 -0.30
N TYR A 131 -18.97 -1.13 -0.57
CA TYR A 131 -19.79 -0.23 -1.37
C TYR A 131 -19.19 0.09 -2.74
N SER A 132 -18.23 -0.72 -3.21
CA SER A 132 -17.46 -0.48 -4.45
C SER A 132 -18.34 -0.16 -5.66
N ASP A 133 -19.45 -0.86 -5.82
CA ASP A 133 -20.33 -0.73 -6.98
C ASP A 133 -21.10 0.60 -6.99
N TYR A 134 -21.41 1.10 -5.80
CA TYR A 134 -22.14 2.36 -5.61
C TYR A 134 -21.24 3.58 -5.55
N LEU A 135 -19.91 3.41 -5.55
CA LEU A 135 -18.95 4.49 -5.34
C LEU A 135 -18.10 4.76 -6.57
N ILE A 136 -17.89 6.03 -6.86
CA ILE A 136 -16.81 6.49 -7.72
C ILE A 136 -15.64 6.84 -6.81
N ILE A 137 -14.58 6.03 -6.86
CA ILE A 137 -13.35 6.21 -6.08
C ILE A 137 -12.35 6.97 -6.94
N GLU A 138 -11.82 8.09 -6.43
CA GLU A 138 -10.80 8.86 -7.11
C GLU A 138 -9.51 8.05 -7.22
N LYS A 139 -8.93 8.00 -8.42
CA LYS A 139 -7.64 7.36 -8.64
C LYS A 139 -6.54 8.20 -8.01
N PRO A 140 -5.48 7.57 -7.44
CA PRO A 140 -4.32 8.29 -6.95
C PRO A 140 -3.69 9.16 -8.03
N SER A 141 -3.32 10.38 -7.65
CA SER A 141 -2.61 11.29 -8.54
C SER A 141 -1.16 10.84 -8.76
N THR A 142 -0.51 11.41 -9.77
CA THR A 142 0.93 11.18 -10.00
C THR A 142 1.77 11.63 -8.80
N LEU A 143 1.36 12.69 -8.11
CA LEU A 143 2.05 13.18 -6.92
C LEU A 143 1.93 12.21 -5.75
N ASP A 144 0.75 11.62 -5.54
CA ASP A 144 0.54 10.60 -4.51
C ASP A 144 1.43 9.37 -4.77
N ASN A 145 1.51 8.95 -6.04
CA ASN A 145 2.39 7.84 -6.42
C ASN A 145 3.87 8.16 -6.22
N LEU A 146 4.30 9.40 -6.49
CA LEU A 146 5.68 9.85 -6.23
C LEU A 146 5.96 9.93 -4.73
N SER A 147 5.05 10.50 -3.94
CA SER A 147 5.17 10.53 -2.47
C SER A 147 5.30 9.11 -1.91
N PHE A 148 4.44 8.20 -2.31
CA PHE A 148 4.53 6.80 -1.91
C PHE A 148 5.86 6.16 -2.29
N MET A 149 6.36 6.41 -3.49
CA MET A 149 7.63 5.88 -3.95
C MET A 149 8.79 6.40 -3.08
N PHE A 150 8.84 7.69 -2.80
CA PHE A 150 9.95 8.28 -2.05
C PHE A 150 9.86 8.00 -0.55
N GLU A 151 8.68 8.16 0.05
CA GLU A 151 8.53 8.03 1.50
C GLU A 151 8.45 6.57 1.94
N TYR A 152 7.62 5.77 1.27
CA TYR A 152 7.45 4.37 1.64
C TYR A 152 8.54 3.47 1.04
N GLN A 153 8.69 3.46 -0.29
CA GLN A 153 9.55 2.48 -0.94
C GLN A 153 11.04 2.79 -0.75
N PHE A 154 11.46 4.01 -1.03
CA PHE A 154 12.86 4.40 -0.83
C PHE A 154 13.17 4.73 0.62
N GLY A 155 12.32 5.46 1.31
CA GLY A 155 12.55 5.84 2.70
C GLY A 155 12.36 4.65 3.65
N TYR A 156 11.11 4.22 3.81
CA TYR A 156 10.77 3.23 4.82
C TYR A 156 11.24 1.82 4.47
N MET A 157 10.97 1.32 3.27
CA MET A 157 11.35 -0.06 2.93
C MET A 157 12.86 -0.20 2.70
N TYR A 158 13.42 0.58 1.78
CA TYR A 158 14.81 0.43 1.39
C TYR A 158 15.76 1.15 2.34
N GLY A 159 15.60 2.46 2.52
CA GLY A 159 16.51 3.30 3.31
C GLY A 159 16.56 2.87 4.78
N ARG A 160 15.38 2.68 5.38
CA ARG A 160 15.30 2.18 6.77
C ARG A 160 16.03 0.84 6.91
N TYR A 161 15.80 -0.12 6.02
CA TYR A 161 16.43 -1.44 6.09
C TYR A 161 17.95 -1.40 5.82
N LEU A 162 18.38 -0.57 4.88
CA LEU A 162 19.81 -0.32 4.63
C LEU A 162 20.48 0.22 5.89
N LEU A 163 19.94 1.28 6.48
CA LEU A 163 20.51 1.90 7.68
C LEU A 163 20.42 0.98 8.90
N TRP A 164 19.32 0.21 9.02
CA TRP A 164 19.18 -0.80 10.06
C TRP A 164 20.30 -1.87 10.03
N ASN A 165 20.79 -2.22 8.84
CA ASN A 165 21.91 -3.18 8.71
C ASN A 165 23.29 -2.54 8.87
N PHE A 166 23.49 -1.30 8.43
CA PHE A 166 24.81 -0.69 8.33
C PHE A 166 25.11 0.42 9.35
N VAL A 167 24.09 0.96 9.99
CA VAL A 167 24.24 2.03 10.99
C VAL A 167 23.95 1.50 12.40
N GLY A 168 22.93 0.68 12.53
CA GLY A 168 22.55 0.02 13.75
C GLY A 168 21.04 -0.18 13.84
N ARG A 169 20.61 -1.00 14.74
CA ARG A 169 19.21 -1.44 14.88
C ARG A 169 18.68 -1.20 16.30
N GLN A 170 17.44 -0.72 16.35
CA GLN A 170 16.75 -0.51 17.60
C GLN A 170 16.40 -1.85 18.29
N ASN A 171 15.89 -2.80 17.52
CA ASN A 171 15.58 -4.17 17.92
C ASN A 171 15.46 -5.05 16.66
N ASP A 172 15.11 -6.32 16.83
CA ASP A 172 14.87 -7.30 15.77
C ASP A 172 13.39 -7.52 15.44
N ILE A 173 12.53 -6.64 15.94
CA ILE A 173 11.07 -6.70 15.69
C ILE A 173 10.76 -6.00 14.36
N GLN A 174 9.79 -6.53 13.62
CA GLN A 174 9.31 -5.91 12.39
C GLN A 174 8.75 -4.52 12.67
N GLY A 175 9.19 -3.52 11.90
CA GLY A 175 8.69 -2.16 12.02
C GLY A 175 7.20 -2.04 11.70
N LYS A 176 6.49 -1.22 12.49
CA LYS A 176 5.05 -0.98 12.39
C LYS A 176 4.70 0.49 12.16
N TYR A 177 5.60 1.27 11.57
CA TYR A 177 5.47 2.73 11.37
C TYR A 177 5.44 3.53 12.67
N ASP A 178 5.97 2.95 13.74
CA ASP A 178 6.11 3.59 15.06
C ASP A 178 7.58 3.87 15.37
N ASN A 179 7.84 4.50 16.52
CA ASN A 179 9.18 4.84 16.98
C ASN A 179 9.77 3.77 17.93
N LEU A 180 9.09 2.64 18.13
CA LEU A 180 9.44 1.63 19.10
C LEU A 180 10.06 0.40 18.48
N ASP A 181 9.62 0.02 17.24
CA ASP A 181 9.98 -1.24 16.65
C ASP A 181 10.59 -1.12 15.26
N GLY A 182 11.63 -1.91 15.02
CA GLY A 182 12.24 -2.14 13.72
C GLY A 182 12.89 -0.91 13.07
N ASN A 183 13.20 0.14 13.85
CA ASN A 183 13.88 1.32 13.32
C ASN A 183 15.40 1.13 13.33
N TRP A 184 16.08 1.91 12.49
CA TRP A 184 17.53 2.06 12.61
C TRP A 184 17.87 3.09 13.70
N ILE A 185 19.00 2.90 14.34
CA ILE A 185 19.58 3.84 15.31
C ILE A 185 21.08 3.94 15.09
N SER A 186 21.62 5.14 15.24
CA SER A 186 23.04 5.37 15.06
C SER A 186 23.86 5.22 16.33
N GLY A 187 23.25 5.42 17.48
CA GLY A 187 23.92 5.59 18.78
C GLY A 187 24.41 7.02 19.01
N ILE A 188 24.10 7.95 18.10
CA ILE A 188 24.37 9.38 18.25
C ILE A 188 23.04 10.05 18.59
N ASP A 189 22.87 10.48 19.82
CA ASP A 189 21.60 10.98 20.37
C ASP A 189 20.94 12.03 19.48
N PHE A 190 21.68 13.00 18.99
CA PHE A 190 21.15 14.04 18.11
C PHE A 190 20.55 13.46 16.81
N VAL A 191 21.20 12.48 16.20
CA VAL A 191 20.75 11.86 14.96
C VAL A 191 19.49 11.01 15.24
N ASP A 192 19.53 10.23 16.31
CA ASP A 192 18.46 9.34 16.69
C ASP A 192 17.21 10.13 17.13
N GLU A 193 17.38 11.25 17.83
CA GLU A 193 16.28 12.15 18.18
C GLU A 193 15.69 12.89 16.98
N LEU A 194 16.50 13.24 15.98
CA LEU A 194 16.00 13.87 14.75
C LEU A 194 15.14 12.90 13.94
N HIS A 195 15.50 11.64 13.93
CA HIS A 195 14.86 10.59 13.15
C HIS A 195 13.63 10.01 13.86
N LEU A 196 13.73 9.70 15.16
CA LEU A 196 12.69 9.01 15.93
C LEU A 196 11.87 9.93 16.85
N GLY A 197 12.31 11.16 17.00
CA GLY A 197 11.70 12.12 17.92
C GLY A 197 12.45 12.22 19.25
N LYS A 198 12.39 13.42 19.83
CA LYS A 198 13.10 13.76 21.04
C LYS A 198 12.68 12.90 22.23
N GLY A 199 13.65 12.33 22.91
CA GLY A 199 13.43 11.53 24.12
C GLY A 199 12.86 10.13 23.88
N THR A 200 12.56 9.73 22.66
CA THR A 200 11.95 8.42 22.37
C THR A 200 12.86 7.27 22.76
N GLN A 201 14.16 7.37 22.53
CA GLN A 201 15.12 6.31 22.80
C GLN A 201 15.61 6.33 24.27
N THR A 202 15.62 7.47 24.90
CA THR A 202 16.02 7.62 26.32
C THR A 202 14.94 7.20 27.28
N ASN A 203 13.65 7.34 26.89
CA ASN A 203 12.49 6.99 27.72
C ASN A 203 11.91 5.60 27.45
N LEU A 204 12.63 4.74 26.70
CA LEU A 204 12.25 3.35 26.52
C LEU A 204 12.23 2.59 27.86
N THR A 205 11.38 1.59 27.95
CA THR A 205 11.40 0.62 29.06
C THR A 205 12.72 -0.14 29.10
N ASP A 206 13.06 -0.69 30.25
CA ASP A 206 14.33 -1.44 30.42
C ASP A 206 14.41 -2.64 29.47
N ASP A 207 13.30 -3.32 29.21
CA ASP A 207 13.25 -4.45 28.29
C ASP A 207 13.58 -4.03 26.85
N ALA A 208 13.05 -2.87 26.41
CA ALA A 208 13.30 -2.33 25.09
C ALA A 208 14.77 -1.83 24.94
N LYS A 209 15.31 -1.19 25.99
CA LYS A 209 16.73 -0.76 26.02
C LYS A 209 17.69 -1.93 25.98
N ASN A 210 17.36 -3.02 26.68
CA ASN A 210 18.20 -4.21 26.83
C ASN A 210 17.85 -5.31 25.82
N ASN A 211 17.07 -5.00 24.78
CA ASN A 211 16.77 -5.96 23.72
C ASN A 211 18.06 -6.47 23.10
N LYS A 212 18.20 -7.82 22.96
CA LYS A 212 19.40 -8.47 22.43
C LYS A 212 19.69 -8.13 20.96
N GLY A 213 18.65 -7.73 20.22
CA GLY A 213 18.77 -7.27 18.84
C GLY A 213 19.24 -5.82 18.71
N ARG A 214 19.29 -5.04 19.83
CA ARG A 214 19.71 -3.66 19.81
C ARG A 214 21.22 -3.55 19.66
N ASN A 215 21.66 -2.81 18.64
CA ASN A 215 23.08 -2.51 18.47
C ASN A 215 23.26 -1.20 17.68
N VAL A 216 24.43 -0.59 17.84
CA VAL A 216 24.79 0.67 17.19
C VAL A 216 26.19 0.59 16.63
N TYR A 217 26.39 1.11 15.44
CA TYR A 217 27.66 1.06 14.73
C TYR A 217 28.22 2.45 14.38
N PHE A 218 27.60 3.53 14.82
CA PHE A 218 28.05 4.91 14.63
C PHE A 218 28.40 5.24 13.16
N PHE A 219 27.62 4.72 12.21
CA PHE A 219 27.82 4.83 10.77
C PHE A 219 29.09 4.18 10.22
N LEU A 220 29.93 3.52 11.02
CA LEU A 220 31.22 2.99 10.58
C LEU A 220 31.08 2.00 9.40
N PRO A 221 30.28 0.94 9.46
CA PRO A 221 30.09 0.03 8.32
C PRO A 221 29.54 0.72 7.09
N PHE A 222 28.64 1.68 7.28
CA PHE A 222 28.04 2.45 6.20
C PHE A 222 29.07 3.29 5.45
N ILE A 223 29.93 4.02 6.19
CA ILE A 223 31.01 4.84 5.63
C ILE A 223 32.04 3.98 4.88
N ILE A 224 32.45 2.85 5.48
CA ILE A 224 33.39 1.92 4.84
C ILE A 224 32.80 1.36 3.55
N GLY A 225 31.53 1.00 3.57
CA GLY A 225 30.79 0.52 2.38
C GLY A 225 30.73 1.56 1.27
N LEU A 226 30.43 2.83 1.61
CA LEU A 226 30.44 3.94 0.64
C LEU A 226 31.83 4.18 0.04
N ILE A 227 32.91 4.16 0.86
CA ILE A 227 34.28 4.29 0.38
C ILE A 227 34.61 3.13 -0.58
N GLY A 228 34.22 1.90 -0.24
CA GLY A 228 34.41 0.75 -1.11
C GLY A 228 33.70 0.88 -2.45
N LEU A 229 32.46 1.40 -2.44
CA LEU A 229 31.69 1.66 -3.65
C LEU A 229 32.36 2.72 -4.56
N MET A 230 32.96 3.75 -3.97
CA MET A 230 33.62 4.82 -4.74
C MET A 230 34.96 4.36 -5.35
N TYR A 231 35.61 3.31 -4.77
CA TYR A 231 36.87 2.77 -5.25
C TYR A 231 36.74 1.66 -6.29
N HIS A 232 35.55 1.16 -6.52
CA HIS A 232 35.26 0.11 -7.49
C HIS A 232 34.82 0.71 -8.84
#